data_635956b4ae10667bd20c0c10405c2863
#
_entry.id   635956b4ae10667bd20c0c10405c2863
#
_cell.length_a   1.000
_cell.length_b   1.000
_cell.length_c   1.000
_cell.angle_alpha   90.00
_cell.angle_beta   90.00
_cell.angle_gamma   90.00
#
_symmetry.space_group_name_H-M   'P 1'
#
loop_
_entity.id
_entity.type
_entity.pdbx_description
1 polymer ?
#
loop_
_entity_poly.entity_id
_entity_poly.type
_entity_poly.pdbx_seq_one_letter_code
_entity_poly.pdbx_strand_id
1 'polypeptide(L)'
;MVLAIDIGNSNIVLGVFDRRELLFTARISTDINKTSDELAVMMNEIFTIRDVDRGAIKGSIVSSVVPALTGSICAAAELITGKAPFVVAPGIKTGLNIRIDNPAQLGSDLLVDCVAAAAMYPKPVIVADMGTATT
;
A
#
# COMPACT_ATOMS: atom_id res chain seq x y z
N MET A 1 -15.06 3.88 -2.47
CA MET A 1 -13.60 4.09 -2.66
C MET A 1 -12.81 3.02 -1.92
N VAL A 2 -11.54 2.84 -2.28
CA VAL A 2 -10.56 1.94 -1.63
C VAL A 2 -9.31 2.75 -1.32
N LEU A 3 -8.74 2.58 -0.11
CA LEU A 3 -7.48 3.16 0.30
C LEU A 3 -6.36 2.13 0.08
N ALA A 4 -5.38 2.46 -0.74
CA ALA A 4 -4.15 1.69 -0.89
C ALA A 4 -3.02 2.38 -0.11
N ILE A 5 -2.25 1.61 0.65
CA ILE A 5 -1.14 2.10 1.47
C ILE A 5 0.08 1.25 1.13
N ASP A 6 1.14 1.90 0.68
CA ASP A 6 2.43 1.28 0.45
C ASP A 6 3.47 1.84 1.41
N ILE A 7 4.10 0.97 2.21
CA ILE A 7 5.06 1.34 3.25
C ILE A 7 6.45 0.97 2.79
N GLY A 8 7.13 1.93 2.19
CA GLY A 8 8.54 1.85 1.83
C GLY A 8 9.45 2.32 2.96
N ASN A 9 10.75 2.06 2.83
CA ASN A 9 11.77 2.45 3.82
C ASN A 9 11.88 3.99 4.00
N SER A 10 11.61 4.76 2.98
CA SER A 10 11.73 6.23 3.01
C SER A 10 10.40 6.95 3.08
N ASN A 11 9.37 6.41 2.42
CA ASN A 11 8.06 7.04 2.33
C ASN A 11 6.94 6.01 2.49
N ILE A 12 5.85 6.45 3.09
CA ILE A 12 4.55 5.80 3.04
C ILE A 12 3.74 6.52 1.97
N VAL A 13 3.25 5.79 0.99
CA VAL A 13 2.42 6.31 -0.08
C VAL A 13 0.98 5.92 0.16
N LEU A 14 0.08 6.90 0.12
CA LEU A 14 -1.36 6.72 0.21
C LEU A 14 -1.96 6.93 -1.17
N GLY A 15 -2.80 6.03 -1.64
CA GLY A 15 -3.58 6.18 -2.85
C GLY A 15 -5.06 5.93 -2.58
N VAL A 16 -5.93 6.81 -3.04
CA VAL A 16 -7.37 6.59 -2.96
C VAL A 16 -7.93 6.34 -4.36
N PHE A 17 -8.61 5.23 -4.50
CA PHE A 17 -9.23 4.80 -5.73
C PHE A 17 -10.76 4.84 -5.63
N ASP A 18 -11.42 5.38 -6.64
CA ASP A 18 -12.82 5.10 -6.89
C ASP A 18 -12.92 4.12 -8.07
N ARG A 19 -13.38 2.91 -7.79
CA ARG A 19 -13.37 1.77 -8.73
C ARG A 19 -11.95 1.51 -9.27
N ARG A 20 -11.65 1.96 -10.51
CA ARG A 20 -10.34 1.82 -11.16
C ARG A 20 -9.62 3.14 -11.37
N GLU A 21 -10.23 4.25 -10.97
CA GLU A 21 -9.67 5.59 -11.10
C GLU A 21 -8.91 5.95 -9.84
N LEU A 22 -7.65 6.34 -10.00
CA LEU A 22 -6.84 6.91 -8.93
C LEU A 22 -7.20 8.38 -8.74
N LEU A 23 -7.86 8.70 -7.64
CA LEU A 23 -8.30 10.08 -7.36
C LEU A 23 -7.12 10.96 -6.95
N PHE A 24 -6.24 10.45 -6.10
CA PHE A 24 -5.00 11.14 -5.73
C PHE A 24 -4.00 10.18 -5.11
N THR A 25 -2.74 10.64 -5.03
CA THR A 25 -1.70 10.08 -4.18
C THR A 25 -1.21 11.13 -3.18
N ALA A 26 -0.78 10.66 -2.01
CA ALA A 26 -0.08 11.48 -1.03
C ALA A 26 1.11 10.69 -0.47
N ARG A 27 2.11 11.40 0.05
CA ARG A 27 3.29 10.80 0.67
C ARG A 27 3.53 11.41 2.03
N ILE A 28 3.89 10.55 2.97
CA ILE A 28 4.41 10.94 4.29
C ILE A 28 5.73 10.23 4.50
N SER A 29 6.62 10.82 5.27
CA SER A 29 7.92 10.20 5.59
C SER A 29 7.71 8.96 6.44
N THR A 30 8.47 7.90 6.16
CA THR A 30 8.50 6.72 7.01
C THR A 30 9.25 7.03 8.30
N ASP A 31 8.55 6.90 9.44
CA ASP A 31 9.11 7.03 10.78
C ASP A 31 8.57 5.90 11.63
N ILE A 32 9.44 4.98 12.00
CA ILE A 32 9.11 3.77 12.77
C ILE A 32 8.63 4.04 14.20
N ASN A 33 8.83 5.26 14.71
CA ASN A 33 8.41 5.65 16.05
C ASN A 33 6.97 6.22 16.08
N LYS A 34 6.35 6.43 14.93
CA LYS A 34 4.98 6.94 14.87
C LYS A 34 3.97 5.93 15.40
N THR A 35 3.11 6.45 16.26
CA THR A 35 1.97 5.70 16.80
C THR A 35 0.84 5.58 15.78
N SER A 36 -0.07 4.66 16.00
CA SER A 36 -1.29 4.53 15.18
C SER A 36 -2.14 5.79 15.17
N ASP A 37 -2.22 6.50 16.31
CA ASP A 37 -3.02 7.71 16.42
C ASP A 37 -2.40 8.87 15.64
N GLU A 38 -1.07 9.06 15.69
CA GLU A 38 -0.38 10.06 14.87
C GLU A 38 -0.58 9.80 13.37
N LEU A 39 -0.45 8.53 12.95
CA LEU A 39 -0.67 8.14 11.57
C LEU A 39 -2.13 8.35 11.14
N ALA A 40 -3.09 8.05 12.01
CA ALA A 40 -4.50 8.29 11.73
C ALA A 40 -4.81 9.79 11.60
N VAL A 41 -4.24 10.63 12.45
CA VAL A 41 -4.37 12.10 12.34
C VAL A 41 -3.78 12.58 11.01
N MET A 42 -2.57 12.16 10.65
CA MET A 42 -1.95 12.55 9.39
C MET A 42 -2.77 12.13 8.17
N MET A 43 -3.29 10.89 8.16
CA MET A 43 -4.16 10.42 7.08
C MET A 43 -5.45 11.24 7.01
N ASN A 44 -6.06 11.52 8.16
CA ASN A 44 -7.29 12.33 8.24
C ASN A 44 -7.09 13.74 7.68
N GLU A 45 -5.98 14.39 8.03
CA GLU A 45 -5.62 15.71 7.50
C GLU A 45 -5.45 15.66 5.97
N ILE A 46 -4.77 14.65 5.44
CA ILE A 46 -4.60 14.46 4.01
C ILE A 46 -5.96 14.32 3.32
N PHE A 47 -6.88 13.51 3.87
CA PHE A 47 -8.21 13.33 3.29
C PHE A 47 -9.03 14.61 3.33
N THR A 48 -8.92 15.38 4.42
CA THR A 48 -9.57 16.69 4.54
C THR A 48 -9.04 17.68 3.48
N ILE A 49 -7.71 17.78 3.33
CA ILE A 49 -7.08 18.64 2.31
C ILE A 49 -7.45 18.23 0.88
N ARG A 50 -7.69 16.93 0.65
CA ARG A 50 -8.05 16.37 -0.66
C ARG A 50 -9.55 16.26 -0.90
N ASP A 51 -10.37 16.75 0.02
CA ASP A 51 -11.84 16.69 -0.03
C ASP A 51 -12.38 15.27 -0.23
N VAL A 52 -11.81 14.32 0.51
CA VAL A 52 -12.21 12.91 0.47
C VAL A 52 -13.10 12.57 1.65
N ASP A 53 -14.32 12.14 1.35
CA ASP A 53 -15.23 11.58 2.36
C ASP A 53 -14.72 10.20 2.83
N ARG A 54 -14.28 10.14 4.08
CA ARG A 54 -13.84 8.89 4.73
C ARG A 54 -14.93 7.83 4.75
N GLY A 55 -16.20 8.25 4.92
CA GLY A 55 -17.35 7.33 4.92
C GLY A 55 -17.56 6.60 3.59
N ALA A 56 -17.03 7.16 2.50
CA ALA A 56 -17.04 6.52 1.19
C ALA A 56 -15.92 5.48 0.98
N ILE A 57 -14.92 5.41 1.87
CA ILE A 57 -13.86 4.40 1.81
C ILE A 57 -14.42 3.09 2.36
N LYS A 58 -14.54 2.07 1.52
CA LYS A 58 -15.18 0.79 1.86
C LYS A 58 -14.21 -0.27 2.36
N GLY A 59 -12.91 -0.02 2.22
CA GLY A 59 -11.84 -0.90 2.69
C GLY A 59 -10.47 -0.36 2.32
N SER A 60 -9.45 -0.98 2.87
CA SER A 60 -8.05 -0.61 2.63
C SER A 60 -7.18 -1.84 2.39
N ILE A 61 -6.09 -1.62 1.67
CA ILE A 61 -5.04 -2.61 1.40
C ILE A 61 -3.69 -2.01 1.76
N VAL A 62 -2.84 -2.81 2.41
CA VAL A 62 -1.51 -2.40 2.86
C VAL A 62 -0.46 -3.33 2.27
N SER A 63 0.52 -2.75 1.57
CA SER A 63 1.80 -3.37 1.22
C SER A 63 2.87 -2.76 2.13
N SER A 64 3.82 -3.57 2.62
CA SER A 64 4.85 -3.09 3.53
C SER A 64 6.16 -3.86 3.39
N VAL A 65 7.25 -3.11 3.33
CA VAL A 65 8.62 -3.62 3.51
C VAL A 65 9.23 -3.15 4.84
N VAL A 66 8.41 -2.59 5.73
CA VAL A 66 8.81 -2.10 7.07
C VAL A 66 7.95 -2.77 8.16
N PRO A 67 8.30 -3.99 8.60
CA PRO A 67 7.50 -4.78 9.54
C PRO A 67 7.17 -4.04 10.84
N ALA A 68 8.11 -3.24 11.34
CA ALA A 68 7.95 -2.49 12.60
C ALA A 68 6.79 -1.48 12.55
N LEU A 69 6.44 -0.98 11.36
CA LEU A 69 5.41 0.05 11.18
C LEU A 69 4.07 -0.52 10.70
N THR A 70 4.08 -1.74 10.17
CA THR A 70 2.89 -2.37 9.57
C THR A 70 1.70 -2.40 10.54
N GLY A 71 1.94 -2.78 11.80
CA GLY A 71 0.90 -2.84 12.82
C GLY A 71 0.25 -1.47 13.10
N SER A 72 1.08 -0.44 13.28
CA SER A 72 0.59 0.93 13.53
C SER A 72 -0.22 1.48 12.34
N ILE A 73 0.24 1.23 11.12
CA ILE A 73 -0.50 1.64 9.91
C ILE A 73 -1.82 0.89 9.77
N CYS A 74 -1.84 -0.41 10.06
CA CYS A 74 -3.09 -1.19 10.01
C CYS A 74 -4.11 -0.66 11.01
N ALA A 75 -3.69 -0.38 12.24
CA ALA A 75 -4.56 0.21 13.26
C ALA A 75 -5.05 1.62 12.86
N ALA A 76 -4.18 2.46 12.31
CA ALA A 76 -4.55 3.78 11.80
C ALA A 76 -5.57 3.68 10.65
N ALA A 77 -5.36 2.78 9.70
CA ALA A 77 -6.29 2.55 8.59
C ALA A 77 -7.65 2.04 9.09
N GLU A 78 -7.67 1.18 10.09
CA GLU A 78 -8.90 0.69 10.73
C GLU A 78 -9.64 1.79 11.46
N LEU A 79 -8.95 2.66 12.20
CA LEU A 79 -9.53 3.84 12.84
C LEU A 79 -10.21 4.78 11.84
N ILE A 80 -9.60 4.97 10.67
CA ILE A 80 -10.11 5.85 9.62
C ILE A 80 -11.29 5.25 8.87
N THR A 81 -11.21 3.95 8.51
CA THR A 81 -12.16 3.31 7.60
C THR A 81 -13.24 2.49 8.31
N GLY A 82 -13.05 2.24 9.62
CA GLY A 82 -13.91 1.35 10.41
C GLY A 82 -13.75 -0.13 10.07
N LYS A 83 -12.72 -0.51 9.31
CA LYS A 83 -12.47 -1.88 8.86
C LYS A 83 -10.99 -2.21 8.87
N ALA A 84 -10.66 -3.41 9.34
CA ALA A 84 -9.29 -3.91 9.25
C ALA A 84 -8.82 -3.96 7.79
N PRO A 85 -7.61 -3.49 7.48
CA PRO A 85 -7.05 -3.52 6.14
C PRO A 85 -6.70 -4.95 5.71
N PHE A 86 -6.74 -5.18 4.40
CA PHE A 86 -6.12 -6.36 3.81
C PHE A 86 -4.60 -6.13 3.71
N VAL A 87 -3.81 -7.02 4.31
CA VAL A 87 -2.34 -6.92 4.26
C VAL A 87 -1.80 -7.84 3.19
N VAL A 88 -0.99 -7.30 2.28
CA VAL A 88 -0.24 -8.08 1.30
C VAL A 88 0.85 -8.87 2.03
N ALA A 89 0.73 -10.18 2.02
CA ALA A 89 1.65 -11.09 2.70
C ALA A 89 2.07 -12.23 1.77
N PRO A 90 3.19 -12.91 2.04
CA PRO A 90 3.57 -14.10 1.31
C PRO A 90 2.45 -15.14 1.29
N GLY A 91 2.20 -15.74 0.13
CA GLY A 91 1.18 -16.78 -0.04
C GLY A 91 -0.21 -16.27 -0.43
N ILE A 92 -0.43 -14.96 -0.55
CA ILE A 92 -1.68 -14.46 -1.12
C ILE A 92 -1.84 -14.89 -2.59
N LYS A 93 -3.08 -15.15 -2.99
CA LYS A 93 -3.37 -15.54 -4.37
C LYS A 93 -3.41 -14.31 -5.27
N THR A 94 -2.32 -14.05 -5.97
CA THR A 94 -2.19 -12.91 -6.90
C THR A 94 -2.54 -13.26 -8.35
N GLY A 95 -2.65 -14.54 -8.68
CA GLY A 95 -2.77 -15.01 -10.06
C GLY A 95 -1.43 -15.09 -10.82
N LEU A 96 -0.33 -14.66 -10.19
CA LEU A 96 1.03 -14.81 -10.74
C LEU A 96 1.66 -16.12 -10.28
N ASN A 97 2.39 -16.76 -11.20
CA ASN A 97 3.24 -17.90 -10.89
C ASN A 97 4.66 -17.41 -10.61
N ILE A 98 5.01 -17.27 -9.33
CA ILE A 98 6.31 -16.76 -8.89
C ILE A 98 7.35 -17.88 -9.03
N ARG A 99 8.37 -17.68 -9.88
CA ARG A 99 9.46 -18.63 -10.15
C ARG A 99 10.80 -18.03 -9.77
N ILE A 100 11.04 -17.92 -8.48
CA ILE A 100 12.34 -17.56 -7.90
C ILE A 100 12.75 -18.63 -6.90
N ASP A 101 14.02 -18.72 -6.56
CA ASP A 101 14.56 -19.77 -5.70
C ASP A 101 13.92 -19.79 -4.31
N ASN A 102 13.63 -18.60 -3.75
CA ASN A 102 12.94 -18.47 -2.48
C ASN A 102 11.79 -17.44 -2.57
N PRO A 103 10.56 -17.87 -2.89
CA PRO A 103 9.41 -16.98 -2.99
C PRO A 103 9.10 -16.14 -1.74
N ALA A 104 9.52 -16.60 -0.55
CA ALA A 104 9.34 -15.87 0.69
C ALA A 104 10.24 -14.62 0.81
N GLN A 105 11.26 -14.52 -0.02
CA GLN A 105 12.16 -13.35 -0.08
C GLN A 105 11.67 -12.26 -1.04
N LEU A 106 10.63 -12.52 -1.82
CA LEU A 106 10.03 -11.51 -2.69
C LEU A 106 9.35 -10.45 -1.83
N GLY A 107 9.83 -9.21 -1.94
CA GLY A 107 9.20 -8.06 -1.30
C GLY A 107 7.74 -7.88 -1.75
N SER A 108 6.90 -7.40 -0.84
CA SER A 108 5.50 -7.12 -1.16
C SER A 108 5.35 -6.01 -2.21
N ASP A 109 6.25 -5.04 -2.22
CA ASP A 109 6.38 -3.97 -3.21
C ASP A 109 6.52 -4.52 -4.63
N LEU A 110 7.54 -5.31 -4.89
CA LEU A 110 7.76 -5.97 -6.19
C LEU A 110 6.57 -6.86 -6.60
N LEU A 111 5.97 -7.55 -5.63
CA LEU A 111 4.82 -8.41 -5.90
C LEU A 111 3.63 -7.57 -6.42
N VAL A 112 3.30 -6.46 -5.75
CA VAL A 112 2.17 -5.62 -6.17
C VAL A 112 2.44 -4.93 -7.51
N ASP A 113 3.68 -4.51 -7.77
CA ASP A 113 4.10 -3.92 -9.03
C ASP A 113 3.97 -4.91 -10.19
N CYS A 114 4.41 -6.16 -9.99
CA CYS A 114 4.24 -7.21 -10.99
C CYS A 114 2.77 -7.55 -11.26
N VAL A 115 1.92 -7.56 -10.22
CA VAL A 115 0.48 -7.77 -10.37
C VAL A 115 -0.15 -6.63 -11.16
N ALA A 116 0.19 -5.38 -10.83
CA ALA A 116 -0.30 -4.21 -11.54
C ALA A 116 0.15 -4.21 -13.00
N ALA A 117 1.44 -4.44 -13.26
CA ALA A 117 1.99 -4.49 -14.61
C ALA A 117 1.33 -5.59 -15.46
N ALA A 118 1.14 -6.78 -14.88
CA ALA A 118 0.46 -7.88 -15.58
C ALA A 118 -1.02 -7.61 -15.91
N ALA A 119 -1.68 -6.75 -15.15
CA ALA A 119 -3.06 -6.34 -15.36
C ALA A 119 -3.21 -5.17 -16.34
N MET A 120 -2.20 -4.28 -16.41
CA MET A 120 -2.27 -3.02 -17.17
C MET A 120 -1.61 -3.08 -18.54
N TYR A 121 -0.63 -3.97 -18.73
CA TYR A 121 0.19 -4.03 -19.95
C TYR A 121 0.13 -5.38 -20.64
N PRO A 122 0.30 -5.41 -21.99
CA PRO A 122 0.44 -6.65 -22.72
C PRO A 122 1.73 -7.37 -22.32
N LYS A 123 1.67 -8.70 -22.29
CA LYS A 123 2.85 -9.55 -21.99
C LYS A 123 3.64 -9.83 -23.27
N PRO A 124 5.00 -9.97 -23.21
CA PRO A 124 5.82 -9.94 -21.99
C PRO A 124 6.05 -8.51 -21.46
N VAL A 125 6.23 -8.34 -20.15
CA VAL A 125 6.50 -7.07 -19.48
C VAL A 125 7.67 -7.24 -18.50
N ILE A 126 8.53 -6.22 -18.43
CA ILE A 126 9.61 -6.13 -17.45
C ILE A 126 9.24 -5.00 -16.48
N VAL A 127 9.36 -5.27 -15.19
CA VAL A 127 9.15 -4.29 -14.12
C VAL A 127 10.49 -3.98 -13.51
N ALA A 128 10.84 -2.70 -13.43
CA ALA A 128 12.03 -2.22 -12.72
C ALA A 128 11.59 -1.22 -11.66
N ASP A 129 11.78 -1.56 -10.39
CA ASP A 129 11.55 -0.64 -9.28
C ASP A 129 12.84 0.11 -8.96
N MET A 130 12.78 1.44 -9.01
CA MET A 130 13.89 2.35 -8.75
C MET A 130 13.63 3.09 -7.43
N GLY A 131 13.63 2.33 -6.33
CA GLY A 131 13.46 2.85 -4.98
C GLY A 131 14.77 3.15 -4.26
N THR A 132 14.82 2.90 -2.95
CA THR A 132 16.04 3.00 -2.13
C THR A 132 17.11 1.99 -2.61
N ALA A 133 16.68 0.86 -3.14
CA ALA A 133 17.46 -0.05 -3.97
C ALA A 133 16.78 -0.17 -5.34
N THR A 134 17.54 -0.49 -6.39
CA THR A 134 16.98 -0.84 -7.70
C THR A 134 16.81 -2.34 -7.77
N THR A 135 15.61 -2.77 -8.09
CA THR A 135 15.26 -4.20 -8.18
C THR A 135 14.62 -4.50 -9.53
#